data_cc752f01711a23fec5f78c62bf284cd3
#
_entry.id   cc752f01711a23fec5f78c62bf284cd3
#
_cell.length_a   1.000
_cell.length_b   1.000
_cell.length_c   1.000
_cell.angle_alpha   90.00
_cell.angle_beta   90.00
_cell.angle_gamma   90.00
#
_symmetry.space_group_name_H-M   'P 1'
#
loop_
_entity.id
_entity.type
_entity.pdbx_description
1 polymer ?
#
loop_
_entity_poly.entity_id
_entity_poly.type
_entity_poly.pdbx_seq_one_letter_code
_entity_poly.pdbx_strand_id
1 'polypeptide(L)'
;MIHIGLCADEKFSIALGVCMTSIFESNKGSDVMVHILTKGFLEKTIEKINRTMEIYHQEVKIYQIDDSLFDGYPLSSTFPKSIYFRYLFPKILPVEIDKILYFDCDTIIVSDLSLIHI
;
A
#
# COMPACT_ATOMS: atom_id res chain seq x y z
N MET A 1 -1.65 -16.50 0.92
CA MET A 1 -1.91 -15.04 1.10
C MET A 1 -0.80 -14.24 0.45
N ILE A 2 -1.16 -13.34 -0.43
CA ILE A 2 -0.22 -12.43 -1.09
C ILE A 2 -0.24 -11.12 -0.33
N HIS A 3 0.90 -10.67 0.17
CA HIS A 3 1.02 -9.40 0.88
C HIS A 3 1.62 -8.36 -0.04
N ILE A 4 0.95 -7.21 -0.16
CA ILE A 4 1.36 -6.13 -1.04
C ILE A 4 1.50 -4.86 -0.23
N GLY A 5 2.59 -4.15 -0.43
CA GLY A 5 2.87 -2.89 0.25
C GLY A 5 2.74 -1.70 -0.69
N LEU A 6 2.02 -0.69 -0.24
CA LEU A 6 1.85 0.57 -0.95
C LEU A 6 2.11 1.73 0.03
N CYS A 7 2.64 2.82 -0.50
CA CYS A 7 2.80 4.06 0.26
C CYS A 7 2.06 5.17 -0.47
N ALA A 8 1.18 5.87 0.22
CA ALA A 8 0.45 6.97 -0.38
C ALA A 8 -0.08 7.92 0.70
N ASP A 9 -0.14 9.19 0.36
CA ASP A 9 -0.81 10.20 1.18
C ASP A 9 -2.12 10.60 0.50
N GLU A 10 -2.91 11.42 1.15
CA GLU A 10 -4.21 11.87 0.63
C GLU A 10 -4.09 12.43 -0.79
N LYS A 11 -3.00 13.12 -1.07
CA LYS A 11 -2.72 13.71 -2.39
C LYS A 11 -2.78 12.68 -3.52
N PHE A 12 -2.40 11.44 -3.25
CA PHE A 12 -2.37 10.35 -4.23
C PHE A 12 -3.50 9.33 -4.04
N SER A 13 -4.55 9.72 -3.32
CA SER A 13 -5.64 8.78 -2.99
C SER A 13 -6.33 8.20 -4.21
N ILE A 14 -6.47 8.99 -5.29
CA ILE A 14 -7.09 8.50 -6.53
C ILE A 14 -6.20 7.45 -7.18
N ALA A 15 -4.90 7.73 -7.31
CA ALA A 15 -3.95 6.77 -7.87
C ALA A 15 -3.91 5.49 -7.03
N LEU A 16 -3.93 5.62 -5.71
CA LEU A 16 -3.98 4.49 -4.80
C LEU A 16 -5.23 3.64 -5.06
N GLY A 17 -6.39 4.25 -5.22
CA GLY A 17 -7.63 3.54 -5.49
C GLY A 17 -7.59 2.77 -6.79
N VAL A 18 -7.03 3.36 -7.84
CA VAL A 18 -6.87 2.70 -9.14
C VAL A 18 -5.91 1.52 -9.01
N CYS A 19 -4.78 1.71 -8.33
CA CYS A 19 -3.80 0.65 -8.12
C CYS A 19 -4.42 -0.52 -7.35
N MET A 20 -5.08 -0.25 -6.23
CA MET A 20 -5.73 -1.29 -5.41
C MET A 20 -6.78 -2.06 -6.21
N THR A 21 -7.62 -1.34 -6.95
CA THR A 21 -8.66 -1.98 -7.76
C THR A 21 -8.03 -2.89 -8.80
N SER A 22 -6.95 -2.46 -9.45
CA SER A 22 -6.25 -3.29 -10.44
C SER A 22 -5.65 -4.54 -9.80
N ILE A 23 -5.10 -4.43 -8.60
CA ILE A 23 -4.55 -5.57 -7.85
C ILE A 23 -5.68 -6.59 -7.57
N PHE A 24 -6.78 -6.13 -7.01
CA PHE A 24 -7.88 -7.02 -6.63
C PHE A 24 -8.56 -7.63 -7.86
N GLU A 25 -8.75 -6.83 -8.91
CA GLU A 25 -9.37 -7.30 -10.14
C GLU A 25 -8.53 -8.39 -10.81
N SER A 26 -7.20 -8.24 -10.82
CA SER A 26 -6.29 -9.20 -11.45
C SER A 26 -6.03 -10.44 -10.60
N ASN A 27 -6.43 -10.42 -9.33
CA ASN A 27 -6.11 -11.50 -8.37
C ASN A 27 -7.36 -12.04 -7.66
N LYS A 28 -8.50 -12.09 -8.34
CA LYS A 28 -9.76 -12.54 -7.75
C LYS A 28 -9.71 -13.96 -7.23
N GLY A 29 -8.86 -14.80 -7.79
CA GLY A 29 -8.72 -16.19 -7.38
C GLY A 29 -7.76 -16.42 -6.21
N SER A 30 -7.16 -15.37 -5.67
CA SER A 30 -6.16 -15.45 -4.60
C SER A 30 -6.55 -14.59 -3.41
N ASP A 31 -6.05 -14.95 -2.22
CA ASP A 31 -6.21 -14.12 -1.05
C ASP A 31 -5.10 -13.06 -1.05
N VAL A 32 -5.49 -11.80 -0.97
CA VAL A 32 -4.57 -10.66 -1.02
C VAL A 32 -4.79 -9.77 0.19
N MET A 33 -3.72 -9.34 0.81
CA MET A 33 -3.75 -8.30 1.84
C MET A 33 -2.88 -7.14 1.40
N VAL A 34 -3.46 -5.95 1.32
CA VAL A 34 -2.75 -4.72 0.98
C VAL A 34 -2.41 -3.98 2.26
N HIS A 35 -1.15 -3.62 2.41
CA HIS A 35 -0.63 -2.85 3.54
C HIS A 35 -0.29 -1.46 3.03
N ILE A 36 -0.92 -0.44 3.58
CA ILE A 36 -0.75 0.94 3.13
C ILE A 36 -0.08 1.75 4.24
N LEU A 37 1.09 2.33 3.93
CA LEU A 37 1.74 3.30 4.81
C LEU A 37 1.36 4.70 4.35
N THR A 38 0.91 5.53 5.28
CA THR A 38 0.47 6.89 4.98
C THR A 38 0.73 7.81 6.16
N LYS A 39 0.85 9.11 5.88
CA LYS A 39 0.85 10.12 6.93
C LYS A 39 -0.56 10.37 7.46
N GLY A 40 -1.57 10.00 6.72
CA GLY A 40 -2.96 10.12 7.11
C GLY A 40 -3.86 10.31 5.89
N PHE A 41 -5.08 9.83 6.01
CA PHE A 41 -6.13 10.00 4.99
C PHE A 41 -7.32 10.72 5.60
N LEU A 42 -8.06 11.42 4.76
CA LEU A 42 -9.38 11.93 5.15
C LEU A 42 -10.32 10.75 5.39
N GLU A 43 -11.30 10.96 6.27
CA GLU A 43 -12.25 9.91 6.62
C GLU A 43 -12.98 9.35 5.40
N LYS A 44 -13.37 10.22 4.47
CA LYS A 44 -14.04 9.77 3.23
C LYS A 44 -13.15 8.88 2.38
N THR A 45 -11.84 9.07 2.41
CA THR A 45 -10.89 8.22 1.69
C THR A 45 -10.81 6.85 2.34
N ILE A 46 -10.77 6.81 3.66
CA ILE A 46 -10.79 5.54 4.42
C ILE A 46 -12.06 4.76 4.14
N GLU A 47 -13.21 5.44 4.07
CA GLU A 47 -14.48 4.80 3.73
C GLU A 47 -14.46 4.18 2.34
N LYS A 48 -13.86 4.86 1.36
CA LYS A 48 -13.74 4.34 0.00
C LYS A 48 -12.83 3.12 -0.06
N ILE A 49 -11.73 3.14 0.69
CA ILE A 49 -10.81 2.00 0.80
C ILE A 49 -11.55 0.80 1.40
N ASN A 50 -12.29 1.01 2.48
CA ASN A 50 -13.06 -0.05 3.13
C ASN A 50 -14.14 -0.62 2.21
N ARG A 51 -14.78 0.22 1.41
CA ARG A 51 -15.77 -0.23 0.44
C ARG A 51 -15.15 -1.10 -0.64
N THR A 52 -13.98 -0.72 -1.14
CA THR A 52 -13.25 -1.51 -2.13
C THR A 52 -12.88 -2.88 -1.55
N MET A 53 -12.40 -2.90 -0.31
CA MET A 53 -12.10 -4.14 0.40
C MET A 53 -13.33 -5.06 0.47
N GLU A 54 -14.49 -4.52 0.82
CA GLU A 54 -15.72 -5.29 0.92
C GLU A 54 -16.18 -5.83 -0.43
N ILE A 55 -16.10 -5.02 -1.49
CA ILE A 55 -16.53 -5.42 -2.84
C ILE A 55 -15.74 -6.62 -3.32
N TYR A 56 -14.43 -6.64 -3.06
CA TYR A 56 -13.56 -7.72 -3.55
C TYR A 56 -13.35 -8.84 -2.53
N HIS A 57 -13.87 -8.71 -1.31
CA HIS A 57 -13.66 -9.68 -0.23
C HIS A 57 -12.18 -9.93 0.06
N GLN A 58 -11.39 -8.85 0.00
CA GLN A 58 -9.96 -8.87 0.29
C GLN A 58 -9.68 -8.02 1.53
N GLU A 59 -8.44 -8.02 2.00
CA GLU A 59 -8.07 -7.29 3.20
C GLU A 59 -7.15 -6.11 2.91
N VAL A 60 -7.34 -5.03 3.64
CA VAL A 60 -6.50 -3.84 3.58
C VAL A 60 -6.19 -3.41 5.01
N LYS A 61 -4.93 -3.14 5.28
CA LYS A 61 -4.49 -2.53 6.54
C LYS A 61 -3.84 -1.19 6.26
N ILE A 62 -4.24 -0.17 7.02
CA ILE A 62 -3.71 1.18 6.92
C ILE A 62 -2.86 1.45 8.14
N TYR A 63 -1.60 1.83 7.91
CA TYR A 63 -0.66 2.18 8.97
C TYR A 63 -0.34 3.66 8.87
N GLN A 64 -0.71 4.41 9.90
CA GLN A 64 -0.40 5.84 9.95
C GLN A 64 1.00 6.03 10.50
N ILE A 65 1.84 6.75 9.77
CA ILE A 65 3.26 6.91 10.05
C ILE A 65 3.55 8.38 10.34
N ASP A 66 4.36 8.61 11.38
CA ASP A 66 4.90 9.93 11.65
C ASP A 66 6.18 10.10 10.81
N ASP A 67 6.17 11.05 9.88
CA ASP A 67 7.30 11.27 8.97
C ASP A 67 8.50 11.91 9.68
N SER A 68 8.38 12.30 10.94
CA SER A 68 9.51 12.80 11.74
C SER A 68 10.60 11.74 11.91
N LEU A 69 10.27 10.46 11.72
CA LEU A 69 11.26 9.38 11.73
C LEU A 69 12.38 9.59 10.71
N PHE A 70 12.14 10.35 9.68
CA PHE A 70 13.10 10.62 8.62
C PHE A 70 13.64 12.04 8.64
N ASP A 71 13.49 12.76 9.75
CA ASP A 71 14.09 14.07 9.91
C ASP A 71 15.61 13.95 9.82
N GLY A 72 16.23 14.83 9.05
CA GLY A 72 17.66 14.78 8.78
C GLY A 72 18.06 13.95 7.58
N TYR A 73 17.14 13.19 6.99
CA TYR A 73 17.40 12.48 5.75
C TYR A 73 17.40 13.48 4.58
N PRO A 74 18.18 13.23 3.52
CA PRO A 74 18.17 14.11 2.35
C PRO A 74 16.77 14.26 1.76
N LEU A 75 16.32 15.50 1.60
CA LEU A 75 15.01 15.82 1.06
C LEU A 75 15.16 16.82 -0.08
N SER A 76 14.25 16.71 -1.04
CA SER A 76 14.10 17.69 -2.12
C SER A 76 12.66 17.64 -2.61
N SER A 77 12.30 18.54 -3.53
CA SER A 77 10.99 18.45 -4.18
C SER A 77 10.82 17.15 -4.95
N THR A 78 11.93 16.55 -5.42
CA THR A 78 11.93 15.29 -6.15
C THR A 78 11.89 14.09 -5.20
N PHE A 79 12.44 14.23 -3.97
CA PHE A 79 12.54 13.13 -3.01
C PHE A 79 11.92 13.55 -1.67
N PRO A 80 10.56 13.55 -1.58
CA PRO A 80 9.89 13.86 -0.32
C PRO A 80 10.10 12.73 0.70
N LYS A 81 9.80 13.01 1.97
CA LYS A 81 9.94 12.01 3.06
C LYS A 81 9.21 10.72 2.76
N SER A 82 8.09 10.78 2.05
CA SER A 82 7.27 9.60 1.75
C SER A 82 8.02 8.52 0.98
N ILE A 83 9.09 8.86 0.24
CA ILE A 83 9.87 7.84 -0.47
C ILE A 83 10.59 6.88 0.48
N TYR A 84 10.84 7.32 1.72
CA TYR A 84 11.53 6.50 2.72
C TYR A 84 10.57 5.56 3.45
N PHE A 85 9.27 5.75 3.31
CA PHE A 85 8.27 4.96 4.05
C PHE A 85 8.36 3.47 3.74
N ARG A 86 8.71 3.12 2.49
CA ARG A 86 8.83 1.70 2.10
C ARG A 86 9.84 0.93 2.95
N TYR A 87 10.83 1.62 3.51
CA TYR A 87 11.84 0.99 4.35
C TYR A 87 11.31 0.66 5.74
N LEU A 88 10.12 1.14 6.09
CA LEU A 88 9.49 0.84 7.38
C LEU A 88 8.73 -0.50 7.37
N PHE A 89 8.41 -1.04 6.21
CA PHE A 89 7.63 -2.29 6.16
C PHE A 89 8.24 -3.42 6.98
N PRO A 90 9.55 -3.69 6.91
CA PRO A 90 10.13 -4.75 7.74
C PRO A 90 9.99 -4.52 9.24
N LYS A 91 9.83 -3.27 9.68
CA LYS A 91 9.72 -2.92 11.10
C LYS A 91 8.27 -2.93 11.59
N ILE A 92 7.32 -2.67 10.72
CA ILE A 92 5.91 -2.47 11.07
C ILE A 92 5.11 -3.75 10.93
N LEU A 93 5.42 -4.57 9.92
CA LEU A 93 4.68 -5.79 9.65
C LEU A 93 4.89 -6.83 10.74
N PRO A 94 3.85 -7.64 11.06
CA PRO A 94 4.03 -8.77 11.96
C PRO A 94 5.12 -9.72 11.48
N VAL A 95 5.78 -10.39 12.42
CA VAL A 95 6.88 -11.30 12.09
C VAL A 95 6.43 -12.51 11.24
N GLU A 96 5.15 -12.83 11.27
CA GLU A 96 4.59 -13.92 10.46
C GLU A 96 4.63 -13.60 8.96
N ILE A 97 4.72 -12.31 8.61
CA ILE A 97 4.80 -11.88 7.21
C ILE A 97 6.27 -11.76 6.85
N ASP A 98 6.79 -12.74 6.13
CA ASP A 98 8.21 -12.79 5.77
C ASP A 98 8.48 -12.22 4.38
N LYS A 99 7.46 -12.01 3.56
CA LYS A 99 7.60 -11.47 2.21
C LYS A 99 6.48 -10.51 1.89
N ILE A 100 6.83 -9.41 1.23
CA ILE A 100 5.87 -8.43 0.76
C ILE A 100 6.31 -7.92 -0.61
N LEU A 101 5.35 -7.77 -1.53
CA LEU A 101 5.57 -7.13 -2.82
C LEU A 101 5.30 -5.65 -2.67
N TYR A 102 6.28 -4.82 -2.96
CA TYR A 102 6.09 -3.38 -2.95
C TYR A 102 5.84 -2.85 -4.35
N PHE A 103 4.79 -2.04 -4.51
CA PHE A 103 4.50 -1.31 -5.74
C PHE A 103 4.35 0.17 -5.44
N ASP A 104 4.72 1.01 -6.40
CA ASP A 104 4.36 2.42 -6.35
C ASP A 104 2.86 2.56 -6.59
N CYS A 105 2.20 3.49 -5.89
CA CYS A 105 0.74 3.61 -5.95
C CYS A 105 0.22 4.12 -7.30
N ASP A 106 1.08 4.60 -8.18
CA ASP A 106 0.72 5.04 -9.53
C ASP A 106 0.90 3.95 -10.58
N THR A 107 0.94 2.68 -10.16
CA THR A 107 1.04 1.53 -11.07
C THR A 107 -0.32 0.85 -11.26
N ILE A 108 -0.44 0.08 -12.32
CA ILE A 108 -1.62 -0.74 -12.59
C ILE A 108 -1.17 -2.18 -12.79
N ILE A 109 -1.78 -3.10 -12.05
CA ILE A 109 -1.47 -4.52 -12.11
C ILE A 109 -2.43 -5.17 -13.11
N VAL A 110 -1.89 -5.87 -14.09
CA VAL A 110 -2.69 -6.43 -15.19
C VAL A 110 -2.65 -7.96 -15.24
N SER A 111 -1.98 -8.60 -14.29
CA SER A 111 -1.83 -10.06 -14.26
C SER A 111 -1.94 -10.59 -12.85
N ASP A 112 -2.24 -11.88 -12.74
CA ASP A 112 -2.26 -12.59 -11.47
C ASP A 112 -0.83 -12.66 -10.90
N LEU A 113 -0.70 -12.34 -9.62
CA LEU A 113 0.58 -12.30 -8.91
C LEU A 113 0.92 -13.62 -8.21
N SER A 114 0.03 -14.61 -8.23
CA SER A 114 0.20 -15.86 -7.48
C SER A 114 1.41 -16.68 -7.94
N LEU A 115 1.88 -16.47 -9.15
CA LEU A 115 3.02 -17.19 -9.70
C LEU A 115 4.37 -16.52 -9.45
N ILE A 116 4.38 -15.38 -8.76
CA ILE A 116 5.63 -14.70 -8.43
C ILE A 116 6.27 -15.39 -7.24
N HIS A 117 7.47 -15.87 -7.42
CA HIS A 117 8.27 -16.48 -6.36
C HIS A 117 9.26 -15.43 -5.83
N ILE A 118 9.03 -15.04 -4.60
CA ILE A 118 9.81 -13.97 -3.98
C ILE A 118 10.65 -14.53 -2.84
#